data_34dcf26a717e2287ccdb6b579f6d2435
#
_entry.id   34dcf26a717e2287ccdb6b579f6d2435
#
_cell.length_a   1.000
_cell.length_b   1.000
_cell.length_c   1.000
_cell.angle_alpha   90.00
_cell.angle_beta   90.00
_cell.angle_gamma   90.00
#
_symmetry.space_group_name_H-M   'P 1'
#
loop_
_entity.id
_entity.type
_entity.pdbx_description
1 polymer ?
#
loop_
_entity_poly.entity_id
_entity_poly.type
_entity_poly.pdbx_seq_one_letter_code
_entity_poly.pdbx_strand_id
1 'polypeptide(L)'
;MSDGHDRELALRLILDELFDLSLYEALRDVATGNLRRILDELIPVETRHFAFWQEFFGIKVTALDRGRRVKLWLLVGICRVFGARAAHLVLEAIEVYGVRKYLSVWEAYKEGPLGEAVREVLEDEFKHEDEVVTGLAERRINPERIRNLLFGLNDGLVEILGAVSGFFGAFGDAMAVLVAGSTTAVAGSLSMAAGAYVALSSEKEVQKTEVGRRRFLGDSAAPEEAGGGSIGAALLVGISYLAGALVPLLPVVFGARNALASFVTAGSTIIVVSVVLAFLSGMDVKKRIRTNLVIIAAAVGITYAIGLVAKRLWGISL
;
A
#
# COMPACT_ATOMS: atom_id res chain seq x y z
N MET A 1 4.61 -20.06 30.84
CA MET A 1 3.97 -19.05 29.97
C MET A 1 4.53 -17.69 30.36
N SER A 2 5.15 -16.97 29.44
CA SER A 2 5.78 -15.65 29.72
C SER A 2 4.69 -14.57 29.68
N ASP A 3 4.21 -14.16 30.84
CA ASP A 3 3.03 -13.29 31.06
C ASP A 3 2.94 -11.97 30.27
N GLY A 4 4.02 -11.47 29.72
CA GLY A 4 4.06 -10.17 29.06
C GLY A 4 3.71 -10.21 27.56
N HIS A 5 4.23 -11.18 26.81
CA HIS A 5 4.01 -11.30 25.37
C HIS A 5 2.59 -11.76 25.05
N ASP A 6 2.03 -12.67 25.86
CA ASP A 6 0.67 -13.18 25.69
C ASP A 6 -0.38 -12.09 25.95
N ARG A 7 -0.13 -11.19 26.91
CA ARG A 7 -1.04 -10.07 27.21
C ARG A 7 -1.04 -9.00 26.10
N GLU A 8 0.09 -8.71 25.50
CA GLU A 8 0.18 -7.75 24.40
C GLU A 8 -0.56 -8.27 23.15
N LEU A 9 -0.38 -9.56 22.84
CA LEU A 9 -1.10 -10.22 21.76
C LEU A 9 -2.62 -10.21 22.01
N ALA A 10 -3.04 -10.58 23.22
CA ALA A 10 -4.45 -10.59 23.62
C ALA A 10 -5.10 -9.21 23.46
N LEU A 11 -4.45 -8.16 23.99
CA LEU A 11 -4.93 -6.79 23.85
C LEU A 11 -4.97 -6.35 22.38
N ARG A 12 -4.01 -6.78 21.58
CA ARG A 12 -3.97 -6.45 20.15
C ARG A 12 -5.14 -7.08 19.42
N LEU A 13 -5.42 -8.38 19.65
CA LEU A 13 -6.54 -9.07 19.01
C LEU A 13 -7.88 -8.42 19.40
N ILE A 14 -8.13 -8.23 20.70
CA ILE A 14 -9.36 -7.60 21.18
C ILE A 14 -9.56 -6.18 20.63
N LEU A 15 -8.50 -5.37 20.60
CA LEU A 15 -8.57 -4.00 20.09
C LEU A 15 -8.72 -3.93 18.58
N ASP A 16 -8.24 -4.91 17.85
CA ASP A 16 -8.42 -4.99 16.40
C ASP A 16 -9.87 -5.32 16.07
N GLU A 17 -10.51 -6.30 16.76
CA GLU A 17 -11.94 -6.58 16.61
C GLU A 17 -12.81 -5.37 16.97
N LEU A 18 -12.51 -4.69 18.07
CA LEU A 18 -13.22 -3.47 18.45
C LEU A 18 -13.05 -2.37 17.40
N PHE A 19 -11.90 -2.31 16.75
CA PHE A 19 -11.66 -1.36 15.67
C PHE A 19 -12.48 -1.71 14.42
N ASP A 20 -12.50 -2.98 14.00
CA ASP A 20 -13.23 -3.45 12.83
C ASP A 20 -14.74 -3.27 13.04
N LEU A 21 -15.28 -3.66 14.19
CA LEU A 21 -16.67 -3.40 14.59
C LEU A 21 -17.01 -1.89 14.54
N SER A 22 -16.17 -1.04 15.17
CA SER A 22 -16.40 0.42 15.20
C SER A 22 -16.35 1.05 13.80
N LEU A 23 -15.51 0.51 12.91
CA LEU A 23 -15.40 0.96 11.54
C LEU A 23 -16.65 0.54 10.74
N TYR A 24 -17.12 -0.69 10.88
CA TYR A 24 -18.29 -1.19 10.16
C TYR A 24 -19.54 -0.44 10.56
N GLU A 25 -19.74 -0.18 11.86
CA GLU A 25 -20.82 0.66 12.35
C GLU A 25 -20.78 2.07 11.72
N ALA A 26 -19.60 2.70 11.70
CA ALA A 26 -19.43 4.03 11.13
C ALA A 26 -19.58 4.06 9.58
N LEU A 27 -19.17 2.99 8.88
CA LEU A 27 -19.35 2.85 7.44
C LEU A 27 -20.81 2.58 7.06
N ARG A 28 -21.55 1.84 7.89
CA ARG A 28 -22.98 1.58 7.72
C ARG A 28 -23.81 2.86 7.57
N ASP A 29 -23.44 3.91 8.31
CA ASP A 29 -24.12 5.20 8.26
C ASP A 29 -23.97 5.92 6.90
N VAL A 30 -22.87 5.66 6.19
CA VAL A 30 -22.58 6.25 4.87
C VAL A 30 -22.83 5.28 3.72
N ALA A 31 -23.06 4.01 4.01
CA ALA A 31 -23.27 2.96 3.03
C ALA A 31 -24.73 2.94 2.52
N THR A 32 -24.87 2.59 1.25
CA THR A 32 -26.16 2.42 0.58
C THR A 32 -26.19 1.13 -0.23
N GLY A 33 -27.38 0.61 -0.49
CA GLY A 33 -27.57 -0.55 -1.36
C GLY A 33 -26.88 -1.81 -0.82
N ASN A 34 -26.14 -2.51 -1.67
CA ASN A 34 -25.50 -3.78 -1.34
C ASN A 34 -24.44 -3.66 -0.22
N LEU A 35 -23.67 -2.56 -0.20
CA LEU A 35 -22.68 -2.34 0.85
C LEU A 35 -23.31 -2.29 2.25
N ARG A 36 -24.44 -1.62 2.37
CA ARG A 36 -25.16 -1.56 3.64
C ARG A 36 -25.63 -2.93 4.09
N ARG A 37 -26.13 -3.75 3.16
CA ARG A 37 -26.56 -5.13 3.48
C ARG A 37 -25.38 -5.97 3.98
N ILE A 38 -24.23 -5.90 3.31
CA ILE A 38 -23.02 -6.61 3.74
C ILE A 38 -22.60 -6.18 5.16
N LEU A 39 -22.60 -4.88 5.45
CA LEU A 39 -22.26 -4.39 6.78
C LEU A 39 -23.29 -4.81 7.84
N ASP A 40 -24.60 -4.87 7.50
CA ASP A 40 -25.64 -5.38 8.38
C ASP A 40 -25.47 -6.88 8.72
N GLU A 41 -24.85 -7.65 7.81
CA GLU A 41 -24.52 -9.07 8.01
C GLU A 41 -23.20 -9.24 8.80
N LEU A 42 -22.18 -8.41 8.56
CA LEU A 42 -20.87 -8.48 9.21
C LEU A 42 -20.89 -8.00 10.67
N ILE A 43 -21.55 -6.87 10.98
CA ILE A 43 -21.56 -6.28 12.33
C ILE A 43 -21.94 -7.27 13.44
N PRO A 44 -22.98 -8.13 13.30
CA PRO A 44 -23.28 -9.14 14.31
C PRO A 44 -22.17 -10.18 14.50
N VAL A 45 -21.44 -10.51 13.46
CA VAL A 45 -20.34 -11.48 13.52
C VAL A 45 -19.15 -10.87 14.25
N GLU A 46 -18.72 -9.67 13.85
CA GLU A 46 -17.66 -8.94 14.54
C GLU A 46 -17.97 -8.69 16.03
N THR A 47 -19.24 -8.45 16.35
CA THR A 47 -19.68 -8.35 17.75
C THR A 47 -19.42 -9.64 18.52
N ARG A 48 -19.63 -10.81 17.87
CA ARG A 48 -19.34 -12.12 18.49
C ARG A 48 -17.85 -12.36 18.62
N HIS A 49 -17.03 -12.04 17.58
CA HIS A 49 -15.58 -12.17 17.64
C HIS A 49 -14.98 -11.30 18.75
N PHE A 50 -15.43 -10.05 18.86
CA PHE A 50 -15.00 -9.15 19.92
C PHE A 50 -15.35 -9.70 21.33
N ALA A 51 -16.58 -10.22 21.53
CA ALA A 51 -16.98 -10.84 22.78
C ALA A 51 -16.19 -12.11 23.08
N PHE A 52 -15.99 -12.96 22.08
CA PHE A 52 -15.23 -14.21 22.16
C PHE A 52 -13.79 -13.96 22.64
N TRP A 53 -13.06 -13.02 22.05
CA TRP A 53 -11.68 -12.73 22.47
C TRP A 53 -11.61 -12.14 23.88
N GLN A 54 -12.58 -11.31 24.28
CA GLN A 54 -12.62 -10.81 25.65
C GLN A 54 -12.84 -11.95 26.68
N GLU A 55 -13.69 -12.89 26.36
CA GLU A 55 -13.94 -14.06 27.19
C GLU A 55 -12.75 -15.01 27.22
N PHE A 56 -12.19 -15.33 26.06
CA PHE A 56 -11.04 -16.22 25.92
C PHE A 56 -9.83 -15.76 26.73
N PHE A 57 -9.52 -14.47 26.68
CA PHE A 57 -8.38 -13.89 27.42
C PHE A 57 -8.74 -13.38 28.82
N GLY A 58 -10.01 -13.33 29.18
CA GLY A 58 -10.47 -12.76 30.45
C GLY A 58 -10.20 -11.25 30.59
N ILE A 59 -10.08 -10.54 29.47
CA ILE A 59 -9.72 -9.11 29.44
C ILE A 59 -10.91 -8.32 28.88
N LYS A 60 -11.40 -7.34 29.66
CA LYS A 60 -12.45 -6.43 29.19
C LYS A 60 -11.83 -5.15 28.62
N VAL A 61 -12.20 -4.85 27.37
CA VAL A 61 -11.83 -3.61 26.67
C VAL A 61 -13.12 -2.90 26.27
N THR A 62 -13.24 -1.61 26.60
CA THR A 62 -14.43 -0.81 26.35
C THR A 62 -14.22 0.35 25.41
N ALA A 63 -12.97 0.64 25.04
CA ALA A 63 -12.63 1.77 24.17
C ALA A 63 -11.36 1.51 23.39
N LEU A 64 -11.31 2.05 22.19
CA LEU A 64 -10.11 2.05 21.34
C LEU A 64 -9.00 2.90 21.93
N ASP A 65 -7.76 2.46 21.74
CA ASP A 65 -6.58 3.27 22.01
C ASP A 65 -6.52 4.53 21.11
N ARG A 66 -5.64 5.47 21.46
CA ARG A 66 -5.51 6.74 20.74
C ARG A 66 -5.14 6.54 19.26
N GLY A 67 -4.27 5.59 18.97
CA GLY A 67 -3.82 5.33 17.60
C GLY A 67 -4.93 4.81 16.70
N ARG A 68 -5.67 3.80 17.18
CA ARG A 68 -6.81 3.22 16.46
C ARG A 68 -7.95 4.23 16.31
N ARG A 69 -8.18 5.07 17.30
CA ARG A 69 -9.19 6.14 17.24
C ARG A 69 -8.89 7.16 16.15
N VAL A 70 -7.64 7.60 16.03
CA VAL A 70 -7.19 8.49 14.95
C VAL A 70 -7.33 7.80 13.58
N LYS A 71 -6.92 6.53 13.48
CA LYS A 71 -7.07 5.73 12.25
C LYS A 71 -8.54 5.63 11.84
N LEU A 72 -9.43 5.31 12.78
CA LEU A 72 -10.89 5.24 12.55
C LEU A 72 -11.43 6.57 12.01
N TRP A 73 -11.10 7.67 12.68
CA TRP A 73 -11.54 9.00 12.26
C TRP A 73 -11.08 9.35 10.85
N LEU A 74 -9.82 9.05 10.51
CA LEU A 74 -9.26 9.29 9.17
C LEU A 74 -9.97 8.44 8.11
N LEU A 75 -10.17 7.14 8.34
CA LEU A 75 -10.81 6.25 7.37
C LEU A 75 -12.28 6.64 7.15
N VAL A 76 -13.03 6.90 8.22
CA VAL A 76 -14.42 7.36 8.12
C VAL A 76 -14.49 8.72 7.40
N GLY A 77 -13.56 9.64 7.68
CA GLY A 77 -13.45 10.92 6.98
C GLY A 77 -13.22 10.74 5.48
N ILE A 78 -12.31 9.87 5.07
CA ILE A 78 -12.06 9.53 3.66
C ILE A 78 -13.32 8.94 3.03
N CYS A 79 -14.00 8.01 3.70
CA CYS A 79 -15.22 7.39 3.19
C CYS A 79 -16.38 8.40 3.05
N ARG A 80 -16.48 9.36 3.95
CA ARG A 80 -17.49 10.46 3.84
C ARG A 80 -17.22 11.38 2.66
N VAL A 81 -15.95 11.68 2.36
CA VAL A 81 -15.57 12.56 1.24
C VAL A 81 -15.71 11.86 -0.11
N PHE A 82 -15.25 10.61 -0.21
CA PHE A 82 -15.20 9.86 -1.48
C PHE A 82 -16.37 8.87 -1.67
N GLY A 83 -17.26 8.78 -0.69
CA GLY A 83 -18.50 8.01 -0.76
C GLY A 83 -18.33 6.50 -0.78
N ALA A 84 -19.33 5.81 -1.31
CA ALA A 84 -19.41 4.34 -1.31
C ALA A 84 -18.20 3.63 -1.94
N ARG A 85 -17.54 4.24 -2.95
CA ARG A 85 -16.35 3.64 -3.59
C ARG A 85 -15.18 3.51 -2.62
N ALA A 86 -14.94 4.54 -1.81
CA ALA A 86 -13.89 4.50 -0.80
C ALA A 86 -14.25 3.53 0.33
N ALA A 87 -15.51 3.50 0.75
CA ALA A 87 -15.99 2.59 1.78
C ALA A 87 -15.82 1.11 1.37
N HIS A 88 -16.09 0.76 0.10
CA HIS A 88 -15.81 -0.57 -0.43
C HIS A 88 -14.32 -0.94 -0.38
N LEU A 89 -13.45 -0.04 -0.83
CA LEU A 89 -12.00 -0.29 -0.81
C LEU A 89 -11.45 -0.43 0.62
N VAL A 90 -11.98 0.36 1.55
CA VAL A 90 -11.60 0.29 2.97
C VAL A 90 -12.06 -1.03 3.57
N LEU A 91 -13.32 -1.45 3.31
CA LEU A 91 -13.84 -2.72 3.79
C LEU A 91 -13.01 -3.91 3.26
N GLU A 92 -12.81 -4.00 1.94
CA GLU A 92 -11.98 -5.05 1.33
C GLU A 92 -10.55 -5.07 1.91
N ALA A 93 -9.94 -3.92 2.15
CA ALA A 93 -8.60 -3.84 2.73
C ALA A 93 -8.55 -4.33 4.20
N ILE A 94 -9.60 -4.07 4.98
CA ILE A 94 -9.71 -4.52 6.37
C ILE A 94 -9.90 -6.04 6.44
N GLU A 95 -10.79 -6.61 5.62
CA GLU A 95 -11.01 -8.05 5.56
C GLU A 95 -9.73 -8.80 5.16
N VAL A 96 -9.05 -8.39 4.11
CA VAL A 96 -7.76 -8.97 3.71
C VAL A 96 -6.71 -8.84 4.82
N TYR A 97 -6.71 -7.75 5.57
CA TYR A 97 -5.81 -7.58 6.71
C TYR A 97 -6.17 -8.51 7.86
N GLY A 98 -7.45 -8.68 8.19
CA GLY A 98 -7.98 -9.59 9.21
C GLY A 98 -7.53 -11.02 8.97
N VAL A 99 -7.81 -11.54 7.77
CA VAL A 99 -7.39 -12.88 7.34
C VAL A 99 -5.88 -13.09 7.50
N ARG A 100 -5.04 -12.15 7.02
CA ARG A 100 -3.57 -12.27 7.15
C ARG A 100 -3.10 -12.25 8.59
N LYS A 101 -3.69 -11.39 9.41
CA LYS A 101 -3.40 -11.30 10.84
C LYS A 101 -3.66 -12.63 11.51
N TYR A 102 -4.85 -13.20 11.32
CA TYR A 102 -5.23 -14.45 11.93
C TYR A 102 -4.43 -15.64 11.41
N LEU A 103 -4.12 -15.71 10.11
CA LEU A 103 -3.22 -16.74 9.56
C LEU A 103 -1.85 -16.68 10.24
N SER A 104 -1.27 -15.51 10.44
CA SER A 104 0.03 -15.36 11.09
C SER A 104 0.03 -15.78 12.57
N VAL A 105 -1.08 -15.54 13.28
CA VAL A 105 -1.25 -15.97 14.66
C VAL A 105 -1.47 -17.48 14.73
N TRP A 106 -2.29 -18.02 13.84
CA TRP A 106 -2.50 -19.47 13.75
C TRP A 106 -1.22 -20.24 13.48
N GLU A 107 -0.40 -19.80 12.50
CA GLU A 107 0.89 -20.44 12.23
C GLU A 107 1.83 -20.45 13.44
N ALA A 108 1.81 -19.39 14.24
CA ALA A 108 2.66 -19.28 15.42
C ALA A 108 2.17 -20.10 16.61
N TYR A 109 0.86 -20.36 16.72
CA TYR A 109 0.24 -20.97 17.91
C TYR A 109 -0.62 -22.19 17.62
N LYS A 110 -0.50 -22.80 16.42
CA LYS A 110 -1.37 -23.89 15.94
C LYS A 110 -1.43 -25.15 16.83
N GLU A 111 -0.43 -25.39 17.66
CA GLU A 111 -0.38 -26.55 18.54
C GLU A 111 -0.93 -26.30 19.97
N GLY A 112 -1.73 -25.27 20.17
CA GLY A 112 -2.26 -24.91 21.48
C GLY A 112 -3.69 -24.39 21.45
N PRO A 113 -4.29 -24.15 22.64
CA PRO A 113 -5.66 -23.68 22.74
C PRO A 113 -5.93 -22.38 21.96
N LEU A 114 -4.93 -21.51 21.86
CA LEU A 114 -5.02 -20.30 21.07
C LEU A 114 -5.12 -20.61 19.57
N GLY A 115 -4.39 -21.60 19.08
CA GLY A 115 -4.46 -22.01 17.67
C GLY A 115 -5.84 -22.57 17.29
N GLU A 116 -6.48 -23.31 18.17
CA GLU A 116 -7.85 -23.79 17.96
C GLU A 116 -8.86 -22.63 17.96
N ALA A 117 -8.75 -21.71 18.91
CA ALA A 117 -9.57 -20.51 18.99
C ALA A 117 -9.41 -19.58 17.75
N VAL A 118 -8.18 -19.38 17.31
CA VAL A 118 -7.87 -18.60 16.08
C VAL A 118 -8.45 -19.29 14.84
N ARG A 119 -8.44 -20.63 14.78
CA ARG A 119 -8.99 -21.38 13.66
C ARG A 119 -10.50 -21.15 13.51
N GLU A 120 -11.22 -21.14 14.60
CA GLU A 120 -12.68 -20.91 14.63
C GLU A 120 -13.01 -19.51 14.06
N VAL A 121 -12.31 -18.47 14.52
CA VAL A 121 -12.50 -17.11 14.02
C VAL A 121 -12.05 -16.98 12.55
N LEU A 122 -10.94 -17.62 12.18
CA LEU A 122 -10.40 -17.57 10.82
C LEU A 122 -11.31 -18.20 9.77
N GLU A 123 -12.05 -19.25 10.14
CA GLU A 123 -13.05 -19.86 9.25
C GLU A 123 -14.22 -18.89 8.95
N ASP A 124 -14.59 -18.04 9.89
CA ASP A 124 -15.58 -16.98 9.65
C ASP A 124 -14.98 -15.82 8.86
N GLU A 125 -13.74 -15.40 9.14
CA GLU A 125 -13.03 -14.37 8.38
C GLU A 125 -12.90 -14.72 6.89
N PHE A 126 -12.62 -15.98 6.55
CA PHE A 126 -12.61 -16.43 5.14
C PHE A 126 -13.98 -16.28 4.47
N LYS A 127 -15.07 -16.59 5.17
CA LYS A 127 -16.43 -16.40 4.63
C LYS A 127 -16.73 -14.92 4.41
N HIS A 128 -16.30 -14.05 5.35
CA HIS A 128 -16.46 -12.60 5.23
C HIS A 128 -15.69 -12.03 4.05
N GLU A 129 -14.42 -12.43 3.87
CA GLU A 129 -13.63 -12.02 2.69
C GLU A 129 -14.35 -12.43 1.41
N ASP A 130 -14.83 -13.68 1.33
CA ASP A 130 -15.55 -14.18 0.17
C ASP A 130 -16.87 -13.43 -0.06
N GLU A 131 -17.65 -13.13 0.94
CA GLU A 131 -18.92 -12.38 0.84
C GLU A 131 -18.66 -10.93 0.39
N VAL A 132 -17.66 -10.26 0.95
CA VAL A 132 -17.27 -8.90 0.56
C VAL A 132 -16.79 -8.88 -0.88
N VAL A 133 -15.98 -9.87 -1.27
CA VAL A 133 -15.42 -9.96 -2.63
C VAL A 133 -16.48 -10.38 -3.65
N THR A 134 -17.29 -11.41 -3.36
CA THR A 134 -18.33 -11.91 -4.29
C THR A 134 -19.56 -11.00 -4.33
N GLY A 135 -19.94 -10.40 -3.23
CA GLY A 135 -21.02 -9.41 -3.16
C GLY A 135 -20.76 -8.14 -3.98
N LEU A 136 -19.50 -7.91 -4.38
CA LEU A 136 -19.04 -6.76 -5.17
C LEU A 136 -18.83 -7.05 -6.66
N ALA A 137 -19.18 -8.24 -7.14
CA ALA A 137 -19.06 -8.70 -8.53
C ALA A 137 -17.63 -8.81 -9.09
N GLU A 138 -16.62 -8.17 -8.49
CA GLU A 138 -15.18 -8.27 -8.84
C GLU A 138 -14.33 -7.72 -7.71
N ARG A 139 -13.18 -8.35 -7.41
CA ARG A 139 -12.14 -7.76 -6.56
C ARG A 139 -11.73 -6.40 -7.10
N ARG A 140 -12.02 -5.32 -6.36
CA ARG A 140 -11.60 -3.96 -6.75
C ARG A 140 -10.14 -3.70 -6.44
N ILE A 141 -9.61 -4.34 -5.41
CA ILE A 141 -8.19 -4.32 -5.10
C ILE A 141 -7.49 -5.39 -5.94
N ASN A 142 -7.02 -4.99 -7.11
CA ASN A 142 -6.16 -5.84 -7.93
C ASN A 142 -4.71 -5.69 -7.45
N PRO A 143 -4.09 -6.74 -6.84
CA PRO A 143 -2.74 -6.66 -6.30
C PRO A 143 -1.69 -6.24 -7.33
N GLU A 144 -1.87 -6.67 -8.59
CA GLU A 144 -0.95 -6.30 -9.68
C GLU A 144 -1.05 -4.82 -10.03
N ARG A 145 -2.27 -4.27 -10.10
CA ARG A 145 -2.47 -2.84 -10.37
C ARG A 145 -1.88 -1.98 -9.24
N ILE A 146 -2.09 -2.37 -7.98
CA ILE A 146 -1.49 -1.70 -6.84
C ILE A 146 0.03 -1.77 -6.93
N ARG A 147 0.60 -2.95 -7.15
CA ARG A 147 2.04 -3.13 -7.32
C ARG A 147 2.60 -2.21 -8.40
N ASN A 148 1.98 -2.18 -9.57
CA ASN A 148 2.43 -1.39 -10.72
C ASN A 148 2.33 0.12 -10.46
N LEU A 149 1.21 0.58 -9.89
CA LEU A 149 1.03 1.97 -9.49
C LEU A 149 2.11 2.42 -8.50
N LEU A 150 2.39 1.60 -7.52
CA LEU A 150 3.32 1.92 -6.46
C LEU A 150 4.76 1.87 -6.90
N PHE A 151 5.08 0.89 -7.74
CA PHE A 151 6.40 0.76 -8.33
C PHE A 151 6.73 2.02 -9.12
N GLY A 152 5.84 2.44 -10.04
CA GLY A 152 6.05 3.66 -10.79
C GLY A 152 6.13 4.90 -9.91
N LEU A 153 5.17 5.10 -9.00
CA LEU A 153 5.09 6.29 -8.17
C LEU A 153 6.29 6.43 -7.22
N ASN A 154 6.71 5.35 -6.56
CA ASN A 154 7.85 5.37 -5.66
C ASN A 154 9.17 5.64 -6.41
N ASP A 155 9.32 5.02 -7.58
CA ASP A 155 10.51 5.20 -8.41
C ASP A 155 10.63 6.63 -8.93
N GLY A 156 9.55 7.18 -9.49
CA GLY A 156 9.51 8.58 -9.94
C GLY A 156 9.78 9.58 -8.82
N LEU A 157 9.25 9.33 -7.61
CA LEU A 157 9.51 10.16 -6.43
C LEU A 157 10.98 10.17 -6.03
N VAL A 158 11.61 9.00 -5.92
CA VAL A 158 12.98 8.85 -5.42
C VAL A 158 13.99 9.28 -6.45
N GLU A 159 13.82 8.86 -7.71
CA GLU A 159 14.73 9.18 -8.81
C GLU A 159 14.76 10.69 -9.08
N ILE A 160 13.58 11.31 -9.23
CA ILE A 160 13.53 12.74 -9.56
C ILE A 160 13.88 13.62 -8.37
N LEU A 161 13.62 13.21 -7.14
CA LEU A 161 14.14 13.90 -5.97
C LEU A 161 15.67 13.85 -5.94
N GLY A 162 16.27 12.69 -6.24
CA GLY A 162 17.71 12.54 -6.38
C GLY A 162 18.27 13.43 -7.49
N ALA A 163 17.66 13.40 -8.69
CA ALA A 163 18.06 14.24 -9.82
C ALA A 163 17.99 15.72 -9.49
N VAL A 164 16.88 16.22 -8.96
CA VAL A 164 16.69 17.62 -8.53
C VAL A 164 17.75 18.02 -7.51
N SER A 165 18.05 17.15 -6.54
CA SER A 165 19.08 17.41 -5.52
C SER A 165 20.47 17.53 -6.15
N GLY A 166 20.81 16.61 -7.05
CA GLY A 166 22.07 16.63 -7.81
C GLY A 166 22.21 17.87 -8.69
N PHE A 167 21.15 18.24 -9.39
CA PHE A 167 21.12 19.43 -10.23
C PHE A 167 21.23 20.72 -9.43
N PHE A 168 20.61 20.84 -8.26
CA PHE A 168 20.86 21.98 -7.36
C PHE A 168 22.31 22.03 -6.89
N GLY A 169 22.91 20.87 -6.59
CA GLY A 169 24.32 20.79 -6.24
C GLY A 169 25.26 21.26 -7.36
N ALA A 170 24.93 20.92 -8.63
CA ALA A 170 25.71 21.25 -9.78
C ALA A 170 25.46 22.68 -10.27
N PHE A 171 24.22 23.04 -10.53
CA PHE A 171 23.87 24.28 -11.24
C PHE A 171 23.59 25.44 -10.29
N GLY A 172 22.85 25.18 -9.18
CA GLY A 172 22.39 26.22 -8.27
C GLY A 172 21.28 27.13 -8.82
N ASP A 173 20.91 26.99 -10.10
CA ASP A 173 19.88 27.74 -10.78
C ASP A 173 18.56 26.95 -10.87
N ALA A 174 17.46 27.54 -10.43
CA ALA A 174 16.17 26.86 -10.38
C ALA A 174 15.59 26.54 -11.77
N MET A 175 15.86 27.39 -12.80
CA MET A 175 15.34 27.17 -14.14
C MET A 175 16.10 26.00 -14.80
N ALA A 176 17.41 25.95 -14.65
CA ALA A 176 18.21 24.83 -15.14
C ALA A 176 17.81 23.51 -14.48
N VAL A 177 17.57 23.53 -13.16
CA VAL A 177 17.07 22.35 -12.41
C VAL A 177 15.69 21.94 -12.90
N LEU A 178 14.78 22.89 -13.15
CA LEU A 178 13.43 22.59 -13.63
C LEU A 178 13.48 21.94 -15.02
N VAL A 179 14.24 22.50 -15.96
CA VAL A 179 14.35 21.97 -17.32
C VAL A 179 14.99 20.56 -17.30
N ALA A 180 16.12 20.40 -16.61
CA ALA A 180 16.80 19.12 -16.53
C ALA A 180 15.93 18.07 -15.80
N GLY A 181 15.32 18.44 -14.68
CA GLY A 181 14.46 17.56 -13.91
C GLY A 181 13.19 17.13 -14.67
N SER A 182 12.55 18.06 -15.39
CA SER A 182 11.37 17.75 -16.20
C SER A 182 11.72 16.83 -17.38
N THR A 183 12.86 17.06 -18.03
CA THR A 183 13.35 16.21 -19.12
C THR A 183 13.64 14.80 -18.61
N THR A 184 14.30 14.68 -17.45
CA THR A 184 14.57 13.40 -16.78
C THR A 184 13.26 12.69 -16.41
N ALA A 185 12.28 13.42 -15.87
CA ALA A 185 10.98 12.85 -15.49
C ALA A 185 10.23 12.25 -16.68
N VAL A 186 10.21 12.94 -17.82
CA VAL A 186 9.56 12.42 -19.04
C VAL A 186 10.31 11.22 -19.60
N ALA A 187 11.63 11.29 -19.70
CA ALA A 187 12.45 10.19 -20.19
C ALA A 187 12.32 8.95 -19.28
N GLY A 188 12.37 9.14 -17.95
CA GLY A 188 12.17 8.09 -16.95
C GLY A 188 10.79 7.44 -17.07
N SER A 189 9.72 8.24 -17.19
CA SER A 189 8.36 7.73 -17.37
C SER A 189 8.21 6.84 -18.60
N LEU A 190 8.77 7.26 -19.74
CA LEU A 190 8.76 6.48 -20.99
C LEU A 190 9.59 5.19 -20.85
N SER A 191 10.76 5.29 -20.25
CA SER A 191 11.64 4.14 -19.98
C SER A 191 10.98 3.12 -19.07
N MET A 192 10.34 3.58 -17.98
CA MET A 192 9.62 2.73 -17.05
C MET A 192 8.41 2.03 -17.69
N ALA A 193 7.64 2.76 -18.52
CA ALA A 193 6.53 2.18 -19.26
C ALA A 193 7.02 1.11 -20.25
N ALA A 194 8.08 1.40 -21.00
CA ALA A 194 8.66 0.46 -21.96
C ALA A 194 9.22 -0.80 -21.26
N GLY A 195 10.00 -0.61 -20.19
CA GLY A 195 10.54 -1.72 -19.39
C GLY A 195 9.46 -2.59 -18.77
N ALA A 196 8.42 -1.98 -18.20
CA ALA A 196 7.28 -2.70 -17.65
C ALA A 196 6.52 -3.49 -18.75
N TYR A 197 6.35 -2.91 -19.94
CA TYR A 197 5.72 -3.61 -21.06
C TYR A 197 6.50 -4.87 -21.45
N VAL A 198 7.82 -4.74 -21.63
CA VAL A 198 8.69 -5.88 -21.98
C VAL A 198 8.66 -6.95 -20.91
N ALA A 199 8.80 -6.57 -19.64
CA ALA A 199 8.79 -7.52 -18.52
C ALA A 199 7.46 -8.28 -18.42
N LEU A 200 6.32 -7.56 -18.43
CA LEU A 200 4.99 -8.16 -18.33
C LEU A 200 4.61 -8.98 -19.56
N SER A 201 5.06 -8.60 -20.75
CA SER A 201 4.84 -9.37 -21.98
C SER A 201 5.64 -10.67 -21.95
N SER A 202 6.89 -10.62 -21.48
CA SER A 202 7.73 -11.82 -21.34
C SER A 202 7.18 -12.79 -20.29
N GLU A 203 6.73 -12.26 -19.15
CA GLU A 203 6.09 -13.07 -18.09
C GLU A 203 4.86 -13.81 -18.61
N LYS A 204 4.01 -13.13 -19.37
CA LYS A 204 2.84 -13.76 -19.99
C LYS A 204 3.18 -14.86 -20.97
N GLU A 205 4.21 -14.68 -21.78
CA GLU A 205 4.63 -15.70 -22.74
C GLU A 205 5.13 -16.96 -22.02
N VAL A 206 5.90 -16.78 -20.92
CA VAL A 206 6.31 -17.91 -20.07
C VAL A 206 5.11 -18.60 -19.42
N GLN A 207 4.15 -17.84 -18.88
CA GLN A 207 2.93 -18.40 -18.30
C GLN A 207 2.09 -19.18 -19.31
N LYS A 208 1.90 -18.66 -20.53
CA LYS A 208 1.21 -19.36 -21.60
C LYS A 208 1.87 -20.70 -21.94
N THR A 209 3.19 -20.70 -22.04
CA THR A 209 3.96 -21.91 -22.31
C THR A 209 3.77 -22.95 -21.20
N GLU A 210 3.83 -22.52 -19.93
CA GLU A 210 3.64 -23.43 -18.79
C GLU A 210 2.20 -23.96 -18.71
N VAL A 211 1.20 -23.11 -18.91
CA VAL A 211 -0.21 -23.52 -18.96
C VAL A 211 -0.44 -24.51 -20.12
N GLY A 212 0.11 -24.24 -21.31
CA GLY A 212 0.04 -25.13 -22.46
C GLY A 212 0.67 -26.50 -22.16
N ARG A 213 1.84 -26.50 -21.50
CA ARG A 213 2.51 -27.73 -21.05
C ARG A 213 1.66 -28.54 -20.08
N ARG A 214 1.07 -27.89 -19.05
CA ARG A 214 0.21 -28.57 -18.07
C ARG A 214 -1.04 -29.17 -18.74
N ARG A 215 -1.70 -28.42 -19.60
CA ARG A 215 -2.85 -28.92 -20.38
C ARG A 215 -2.46 -30.14 -21.24
N PHE A 216 -1.33 -30.08 -21.90
CA PHE A 216 -0.82 -31.21 -22.70
C PHE A 216 -0.55 -32.46 -21.85
N LEU A 217 -0.11 -32.28 -20.61
CA LEU A 217 0.13 -33.38 -19.65
C LEU A 217 -1.14 -33.87 -18.94
N GLY A 218 -2.33 -33.36 -19.32
CA GLY A 218 -3.62 -33.82 -18.79
C GLY A 218 -4.06 -33.15 -17.47
N ASP A 219 -3.41 -32.06 -17.05
CA ASP A 219 -3.83 -31.28 -15.88
C ASP A 219 -5.06 -30.44 -16.25
N SER A 220 -6.26 -30.94 -15.89
CA SER A 220 -7.52 -30.27 -16.12
C SER A 220 -7.75 -29.04 -15.21
N ALA A 221 -6.95 -28.87 -14.15
CA ALA A 221 -6.99 -27.76 -13.22
C ALA A 221 -6.02 -26.63 -13.60
N ALA A 222 -5.41 -26.67 -14.80
CA ALA A 222 -4.50 -25.61 -15.24
C ALA A 222 -5.24 -24.25 -15.25
N PRO A 223 -4.68 -23.20 -14.62
CA PRO A 223 -5.31 -21.88 -14.53
C PRO A 223 -5.69 -21.35 -15.91
N GLU A 224 -6.82 -20.66 -16.03
CA GLU A 224 -7.11 -19.86 -17.21
C GLU A 224 -6.08 -18.75 -17.38
N GLU A 225 -5.80 -18.38 -18.63
CA GLU A 225 -4.85 -17.31 -18.93
C GLU A 225 -5.27 -16.02 -18.23
N ALA A 226 -4.40 -15.44 -17.43
CA ALA A 226 -4.65 -14.17 -16.77
C ALA A 226 -4.89 -13.04 -17.81
N GLY A 227 -6.15 -12.59 -17.91
CA GLY A 227 -6.65 -11.70 -18.96
C GLY A 227 -6.23 -10.23 -18.91
N GLY A 228 -5.24 -9.84 -18.11
CA GLY A 228 -4.75 -8.46 -17.99
C GLY A 228 -3.92 -8.01 -19.19
N GLY A 229 -4.20 -6.85 -19.79
CA GLY A 229 -3.41 -6.29 -20.91
C GLY A 229 -2.06 -5.77 -20.45
N SER A 230 -0.93 -6.28 -20.97
CA SER A 230 0.43 -5.81 -20.65
C SER A 230 0.61 -4.31 -20.93
N ILE A 231 -0.04 -3.80 -21.98
CA ILE A 231 -0.03 -2.37 -22.34
C ILE A 231 -0.68 -1.52 -21.24
N GLY A 232 -1.87 -1.91 -20.74
CA GLY A 232 -2.54 -1.15 -19.67
C GLY A 232 -1.74 -1.09 -18.37
N ALA A 233 -1.10 -2.20 -18.00
CA ALA A 233 -0.22 -2.27 -16.83
C ALA A 233 1.05 -1.42 -17.02
N ALA A 234 1.66 -1.45 -18.20
CA ALA A 234 2.83 -0.66 -18.54
C ALA A 234 2.53 0.86 -18.52
N LEU A 235 1.39 1.26 -19.10
CA LEU A 235 0.93 2.65 -19.05
C LEU A 235 0.66 3.10 -17.61
N LEU A 236 0.08 2.24 -16.77
CA LEU A 236 -0.13 2.55 -15.37
C LEU A 236 1.19 2.82 -14.65
N VAL A 237 2.23 2.02 -14.89
CA VAL A 237 3.58 2.23 -14.33
C VAL A 237 4.14 3.57 -14.77
N GLY A 238 4.14 3.88 -16.07
CA GLY A 238 4.67 5.12 -16.60
C GLY A 238 3.94 6.37 -16.10
N ILE A 239 2.60 6.35 -16.09
CA ILE A 239 1.78 7.47 -15.57
C ILE A 239 2.03 7.66 -14.07
N SER A 240 2.10 6.56 -13.31
CA SER A 240 2.37 6.61 -11.88
C SER A 240 3.77 7.15 -11.58
N TYR A 241 4.78 6.76 -12.38
CA TYR A 241 6.12 7.33 -12.29
C TYR A 241 6.08 8.84 -12.52
N LEU A 242 5.42 9.30 -13.58
CA LEU A 242 5.32 10.74 -13.87
C LEU A 242 4.62 11.50 -12.73
N ALA A 243 3.56 10.93 -12.17
CA ALA A 243 2.87 11.50 -11.02
C ALA A 243 3.80 11.60 -9.79
N GLY A 244 4.61 10.57 -9.52
CA GLY A 244 5.63 10.60 -8.48
C GLY A 244 6.72 11.64 -8.74
N ALA A 245 7.20 11.72 -9.99
CA ALA A 245 8.22 12.65 -10.42
C ALA A 245 7.82 14.14 -10.31
N LEU A 246 6.55 14.44 -10.49
CA LEU A 246 6.04 15.80 -10.34
C LEU A 246 6.16 16.33 -8.92
N VAL A 247 6.05 15.48 -7.91
CA VAL A 247 6.07 15.90 -6.49
C VAL A 247 7.35 16.66 -6.11
N PRO A 248 8.57 16.15 -6.36
CA PRO A 248 9.80 16.91 -6.08
C PRO A 248 10.03 18.10 -7.03
N LEU A 249 9.41 18.13 -8.21
CA LEU A 249 9.50 19.25 -9.14
C LEU A 249 8.58 20.43 -8.77
N LEU A 250 7.43 20.17 -8.17
CA LEU A 250 6.45 21.20 -7.80
C LEU A 250 7.07 22.37 -7.01
N PRO A 251 7.87 22.16 -5.93
CA PRO A 251 8.49 23.27 -5.21
C PRO A 251 9.39 24.14 -6.10
N VAL A 252 10.09 23.52 -7.07
CA VAL A 252 10.96 24.25 -8.02
C VAL A 252 10.11 25.11 -8.95
N VAL A 253 8.98 24.59 -9.44
CA VAL A 253 7.99 25.35 -10.25
C VAL A 253 7.47 26.57 -9.47
N PHE A 254 7.26 26.41 -8.15
CA PHE A 254 6.81 27.50 -7.28
C PHE A 254 7.94 28.39 -6.74
N GLY A 255 9.14 28.29 -7.32
CA GLY A 255 10.26 29.20 -7.06
C GLY A 255 11.20 28.76 -5.93
N ALA A 256 11.19 27.49 -5.51
CA ALA A 256 12.19 26.99 -4.60
C ALA A 256 13.60 27.07 -5.21
N ARG A 257 14.54 27.62 -4.44
CA ARG A 257 15.92 27.86 -4.87
C ARG A 257 16.92 26.84 -4.27
N ASN A 258 16.42 25.80 -3.62
CA ASN A 258 17.25 24.73 -3.05
C ASN A 258 16.46 23.42 -3.00
N ALA A 259 17.16 22.32 -2.82
CA ALA A 259 16.59 20.98 -2.78
C ALA A 259 15.76 20.70 -1.51
N LEU A 260 15.84 21.54 -0.47
CA LEU A 260 15.19 21.26 0.83
C LEU A 260 13.67 21.17 0.72
N ALA A 261 13.05 22.10 -0.03
CA ALA A 261 11.60 22.10 -0.24
C ALA A 261 11.16 20.83 -0.99
N SER A 262 11.90 20.41 -2.01
CA SER A 262 11.65 19.17 -2.75
C SER A 262 11.83 17.94 -1.86
N PHE A 263 12.82 17.94 -0.98
CA PHE A 263 13.03 16.87 0.01
C PHE A 263 11.86 16.76 0.99
N VAL A 264 11.40 17.87 1.53
CA VAL A 264 10.27 17.89 2.48
C VAL A 264 8.97 17.42 1.81
N THR A 265 8.65 17.90 0.61
CA THR A 265 7.43 17.50 -0.10
C THR A 265 7.45 16.03 -0.51
N ALA A 266 8.55 15.56 -1.09
CA ALA A 266 8.70 14.17 -1.48
C ALA A 266 8.74 13.23 -0.27
N GLY A 267 9.47 13.61 0.80
CA GLY A 267 9.51 12.85 2.05
C GLY A 267 8.14 12.72 2.71
N SER A 268 7.37 13.81 2.78
CA SER A 268 5.99 13.78 3.29
C SER A 268 5.09 12.89 2.43
N THR A 269 5.19 12.99 1.12
CA THR A 269 4.40 12.16 0.18
C THR A 269 4.73 10.68 0.34
N ILE A 270 6.01 10.32 0.46
CA ILE A 270 6.42 8.92 0.69
C ILE A 270 5.89 8.38 2.01
N ILE A 271 5.86 9.18 3.06
CA ILE A 271 5.26 8.76 4.34
C ILE A 271 3.78 8.44 4.13
N VAL A 272 3.02 9.34 3.50
CA VAL A 272 1.60 9.13 3.20
C VAL A 272 1.39 7.87 2.33
N VAL A 273 2.13 7.76 1.24
CA VAL A 273 2.08 6.60 0.35
C VAL A 273 2.45 5.32 1.10
N SER A 274 3.48 5.33 1.94
CA SER A 274 3.89 4.16 2.72
C SER A 274 2.82 3.73 3.73
N VAL A 275 2.11 4.68 4.35
CA VAL A 275 0.99 4.38 5.26
C VAL A 275 -0.17 3.75 4.49
N VAL A 276 -0.60 4.36 3.39
CA VAL A 276 -1.69 3.84 2.56
C VAL A 276 -1.36 2.42 2.07
N LEU A 277 -0.14 2.21 1.64
CA LEU A 277 0.33 0.93 1.15
C LEU A 277 0.42 -0.17 2.19
N ALA A 278 1.01 0.17 3.33
CA ALA A 278 1.10 -0.76 4.43
C ALA A 278 -0.31 -1.17 4.89
N PHE A 279 -1.26 -0.24 4.85
CA PHE A 279 -2.66 -0.51 5.10
C PHE A 279 -3.27 -1.48 4.07
N LEU A 280 -3.15 -1.18 2.77
CA LEU A 280 -3.68 -2.01 1.69
C LEU A 280 -2.99 -3.38 1.55
N SER A 281 -1.71 -3.49 1.95
CA SER A 281 -0.91 -4.70 1.78
C SER A 281 -0.68 -5.49 3.07
N GLY A 282 -1.22 -5.04 4.22
CA GLY A 282 -1.01 -5.67 5.53
C GLY A 282 0.45 -5.73 5.99
N MET A 283 1.31 -4.80 5.50
CA MET A 283 2.74 -4.76 5.83
C MET A 283 3.00 -3.87 7.06
N ASP A 284 4.14 -4.09 7.73
CA ASP A 284 4.58 -3.23 8.83
C ASP A 284 4.89 -1.81 8.33
N VAL A 285 4.02 -0.86 8.73
CA VAL A 285 4.10 0.56 8.37
C VAL A 285 5.43 1.18 8.77
N LYS A 286 5.90 0.93 10.01
CA LYS A 286 7.13 1.53 10.56
C LYS A 286 8.37 1.06 9.79
N LYS A 287 8.44 -0.25 9.51
CA LYS A 287 9.55 -0.83 8.74
C LYS A 287 9.59 -0.23 7.33
N ARG A 288 8.45 -0.11 6.66
CA ARG A 288 8.35 0.45 5.31
C ARG A 288 8.74 1.92 5.25
N ILE A 289 8.19 2.75 6.15
CA ILE A 289 8.56 4.18 6.24
C ILE A 289 10.06 4.33 6.46
N ARG A 290 10.63 3.61 7.43
CA ARG A 290 12.07 3.68 7.71
C ARG A 290 12.91 3.30 6.51
N THR A 291 12.58 2.22 5.82
CA THR A 291 13.31 1.78 4.62
C THR A 291 13.25 2.84 3.53
N ASN A 292 12.07 3.38 3.23
CA ASN A 292 11.92 4.40 2.21
C ASN A 292 12.65 5.71 2.56
N LEU A 293 12.60 6.15 3.81
CA LEU A 293 13.34 7.34 4.26
C LEU A 293 14.86 7.17 4.16
N VAL A 294 15.38 5.97 4.46
CA VAL A 294 16.82 5.66 4.30
C VAL A 294 17.21 5.71 2.81
N ILE A 295 16.40 5.11 1.93
CA ILE A 295 16.64 5.12 0.49
C ILE A 295 16.65 6.56 -0.04
N ILE A 296 15.68 7.38 0.35
CA ILE A 296 15.63 8.80 -0.06
C ILE A 296 16.83 9.57 0.45
N ALA A 297 17.18 9.43 1.72
CA ALA A 297 18.32 10.14 2.29
C ALA A 297 19.63 9.77 1.57
N ALA A 298 19.79 8.48 1.25
CA ALA A 298 20.94 8.00 0.47
C ALA A 298 20.93 8.56 -0.96
N ALA A 299 19.80 8.49 -1.67
CA ALA A 299 19.66 9.01 -3.03
C ALA A 299 20.01 10.51 -3.08
N VAL A 300 19.38 11.33 -2.22
CA VAL A 300 19.62 12.76 -2.12
C VAL A 300 21.07 13.07 -1.77
N GLY A 301 21.63 12.40 -0.75
CA GLY A 301 23.00 12.64 -0.30
C GLY A 301 24.04 12.32 -1.38
N ILE A 302 23.89 11.16 -2.03
CA ILE A 302 24.82 10.73 -3.09
C ILE A 302 24.72 11.66 -4.32
N THR A 303 23.52 11.94 -4.81
CA THR A 303 23.33 12.75 -6.00
C THR A 303 23.74 14.20 -5.79
N TYR A 304 23.44 14.77 -4.61
CA TYR A 304 23.89 16.11 -4.25
C TYR A 304 25.42 16.20 -4.17
N ALA A 305 26.07 15.19 -3.59
CA ALA A 305 27.53 15.12 -3.54
C ALA A 305 28.15 15.03 -4.94
N ILE A 306 27.54 14.23 -5.85
CA ILE A 306 27.96 14.17 -7.27
C ILE A 306 27.82 15.54 -7.91
N GLY A 307 26.72 16.26 -7.70
CA GLY A 307 26.50 17.60 -8.22
C GLY A 307 27.55 18.59 -7.73
N LEU A 308 27.91 18.58 -6.45
CA LEU A 308 28.97 19.42 -5.88
C LEU A 308 30.36 19.11 -6.47
N VAL A 309 30.69 17.83 -6.65
CA VAL A 309 31.92 17.40 -7.26
C VAL A 309 32.00 17.86 -8.70
N ALA A 310 30.93 17.68 -9.48
CA ALA A 310 30.85 18.16 -10.85
C ALA A 310 31.07 19.69 -10.95
N LYS A 311 30.41 20.44 -10.07
CA LYS A 311 30.61 21.90 -9.98
C LYS A 311 32.07 22.29 -9.74
N ARG A 312 32.75 21.57 -8.83
CA ARG A 312 34.15 21.85 -8.50
C ARG A 312 35.11 21.47 -9.62
N LEU A 313 34.88 20.33 -10.32
CA LEU A 313 35.79 19.81 -11.33
C LEU A 313 35.66 20.54 -12.68
N TRP A 314 34.45 20.90 -13.07
CA TRP A 314 34.15 21.47 -14.37
C TRP A 314 33.78 22.96 -14.34
N GLY A 315 33.83 23.59 -13.16
CA GLY A 315 33.59 25.04 -13.04
C GLY A 315 32.19 25.47 -13.52
N ILE A 316 31.19 24.59 -13.41
CA ILE A 316 29.83 24.87 -13.83
C ILE A 316 29.31 26.05 -13.03
N SER A 317 29.32 27.25 -13.61
CA SER A 317 28.63 28.44 -13.09
C SER A 317 27.66 28.89 -14.17
N LEU A 318 26.36 28.69 -13.89
CA LEU A 318 25.27 29.33 -14.66
C LEU A 318 24.94 30.67 -14.06
#